data_3ce830679cc9b63c1e23287274ca1d0d
#
_entry.id   3ce830679cc9b63c1e23287274ca1d0d
#
_cell.length_a   1.000
_cell.length_b   1.000
_cell.length_c   1.000
_cell.angle_alpha   90.00
_cell.angle_beta   90.00
_cell.angle_gamma   90.00
#
_symmetry.space_group_name_H-M   'P 1'
#
loop_
_entity.id
_entity.type
_entity.pdbx_description
1 polymer ?
#
loop_
_entity_poly.entity_id
_entity_poly.type
_entity_poly.pdbx_seq_one_letter_code
_entity_poly.pdbx_strand_id
1 'polypeptide(L)'
;MWLLDANMDVHLASVLAGFGIVCDTAGNRGWKALSNGDLVQAAVDAGFQCLLTRDRLFGESASRALKSFPQFAVVVVNIPQQRWPRYREQFVARMDSASNRAGCGPLD
;
A
#
# COMPACT_ATOMS: atom_id res chain seq x y z
N MET A 1 -6.18 -8.50 2.92
CA MET A 1 -6.28 -7.77 1.64
C MET A 1 -5.55 -6.44 1.76
N TRP A 2 -4.79 -6.07 0.77
CA TRP A 2 -3.99 -4.84 0.77
C TRP A 2 -4.56 -3.84 -0.23
N LEU A 3 -4.44 -2.56 0.08
CA LEU A 3 -4.91 -1.47 -0.77
C LEU A 3 -3.71 -0.74 -1.39
N LEU A 4 -3.76 -0.51 -2.69
CA LEU A 4 -2.78 0.32 -3.38
C LEU A 4 -3.34 1.74 -3.52
N ASP A 5 -2.58 2.73 -3.03
CA ASP A 5 -2.93 4.12 -3.18
C ASP A 5 -2.94 4.54 -4.66
N ALA A 6 -3.62 5.64 -4.96
CA ALA A 6 -3.75 6.14 -6.33
C ALA A 6 -2.40 6.46 -6.99
N ASN A 7 -1.37 6.75 -6.20
CA ASN A 7 -0.02 7.04 -6.71
C ASN A 7 0.81 5.80 -7.00
N MET A 8 0.28 4.60 -6.73
CA MET A 8 0.99 3.35 -6.99
C MET A 8 0.67 2.83 -8.38
N ASP A 9 1.62 2.11 -8.98
CA ASP A 9 1.40 1.48 -10.28
C ASP A 9 0.43 0.30 -10.12
N VAL A 10 -0.64 0.32 -10.93
CA VAL A 10 -1.68 -0.71 -10.86
C VAL A 10 -1.15 -2.12 -11.18
N HIS A 11 -0.06 -2.22 -11.93
CA HIS A 11 0.56 -3.52 -12.24
C HIS A 11 1.09 -4.22 -10.99
N LEU A 12 1.31 -3.49 -9.90
CA LEU A 12 1.76 -4.09 -8.64
C LEU A 12 0.71 -5.05 -8.07
N ALA A 13 -0.56 -4.87 -8.39
CA ALA A 13 -1.60 -5.79 -7.96
C ALA A 13 -1.32 -7.22 -8.43
N SER A 14 -0.90 -7.37 -9.70
CA SER A 14 -0.53 -8.68 -10.26
C SER A 14 0.72 -9.26 -9.61
N VAL A 15 1.70 -8.40 -9.31
CA VAL A 15 2.93 -8.83 -8.63
C VAL A 15 2.60 -9.36 -7.23
N LEU A 16 1.79 -8.63 -6.48
CA LEU A 16 1.38 -9.04 -5.13
C LEU A 16 0.55 -10.33 -5.16
N ALA A 17 -0.29 -10.51 -6.17
CA ALA A 17 -1.03 -11.76 -6.35
C ALA A 17 -0.10 -12.95 -6.51
N GLY A 18 1.06 -12.75 -7.15
CA GLY A 18 2.09 -13.78 -7.27
C GLY A 18 2.70 -14.18 -5.94
N PHE A 19 2.63 -13.33 -4.91
CA PHE A 19 3.03 -13.64 -3.55
C PHE A 19 1.88 -14.14 -2.67
N GLY A 20 0.71 -14.40 -3.26
CA GLY A 20 -0.46 -14.85 -2.53
C GLY A 20 -1.20 -13.72 -1.80
N ILE A 21 -0.95 -12.48 -2.15
CA ILE A 21 -1.55 -11.31 -1.51
C ILE A 21 -2.68 -10.77 -2.39
N VAL A 22 -3.89 -10.80 -1.87
CA VAL A 22 -5.05 -10.20 -2.54
C VAL A 22 -5.01 -8.70 -2.30
N CYS A 23 -5.12 -7.91 -3.36
CA CYS A 23 -5.13 -6.47 -3.25
C CYS A 23 -6.10 -5.82 -4.25
N ASP A 24 -6.44 -4.58 -3.96
CA ASP A 24 -7.25 -3.74 -4.84
C ASP A 24 -6.64 -2.34 -4.86
N THR A 25 -7.17 -1.46 -5.69
CA THR A 25 -6.65 -0.10 -5.84
C THR A 25 -7.68 0.92 -5.39
N ALA A 26 -7.21 2.06 -4.92
CA ALA A 26 -8.08 3.19 -4.59
C ALA A 26 -8.87 3.64 -5.83
N GLY A 27 -8.26 3.55 -7.01
CA GLY A 27 -8.95 3.87 -8.26
C GLY A 27 -10.13 2.97 -8.54
N ASN A 28 -9.97 1.64 -8.37
CA ASN A 28 -11.04 0.67 -8.56
C ASN A 28 -12.20 0.88 -7.60
N ARG A 29 -11.90 1.31 -6.39
CA ARG A 29 -12.92 1.55 -5.35
C ARG A 29 -13.58 2.92 -5.48
N GLY A 30 -13.13 3.78 -6.39
CA GLY A 30 -13.66 5.12 -6.53
C GLY A 30 -13.22 6.09 -5.42
N TRP A 31 -12.09 5.82 -4.79
CA TRP A 31 -11.61 6.54 -3.61
C TRP A 31 -10.50 7.56 -3.89
N LYS A 32 -10.22 7.85 -5.16
CA LYS A 32 -9.12 8.75 -5.52
C LYS A 32 -9.28 10.16 -4.97
N ALA A 33 -10.51 10.63 -4.77
CA ALA A 33 -10.79 11.97 -4.28
C ALA A 33 -10.85 12.06 -2.75
N LEU A 34 -10.72 10.95 -2.04
CA LEU A 34 -10.75 10.96 -0.58
C LEU A 34 -9.47 11.56 0.00
N SER A 35 -9.60 12.30 1.09
CA SER A 35 -8.44 12.70 1.88
C SER A 35 -7.75 11.45 2.45
N ASN A 36 -6.48 11.58 2.89
CA ASN A 36 -5.75 10.45 3.42
C ASN A 36 -6.43 9.83 4.65
N GLY A 37 -6.99 10.66 5.53
CA GLY A 37 -7.74 10.16 6.68
C GLY A 37 -9.01 9.42 6.28
N ASP A 38 -9.76 9.96 5.33
CA ASP A 38 -10.97 9.32 4.83
C ASP A 38 -10.65 8.02 4.09
N LEU A 39 -9.52 7.97 3.39
CA LEU A 39 -9.05 6.76 2.72
C LEU A 39 -8.77 5.64 3.72
N VAL A 40 -8.12 5.96 4.84
CA VAL A 40 -7.88 4.99 5.92
C VAL A 40 -9.20 4.46 6.46
N GLN A 41 -10.15 5.34 6.74
CA GLN A 41 -11.46 4.93 7.23
C GLN A 41 -12.17 4.00 6.25
N ALA A 42 -12.20 4.36 4.97
CA ALA A 42 -12.83 3.55 3.93
C ALA A 42 -12.15 2.18 3.80
N ALA A 43 -10.83 2.16 3.87
CA ALA A 43 -10.06 0.92 3.76
C ALA A 43 -10.34 -0.02 4.95
N VAL A 44 -10.36 0.51 6.15
CA VAL A 44 -10.68 -0.29 7.35
C VAL A 44 -12.10 -0.85 7.26
N ASP A 45 -13.06 -0.02 6.87
CA ASP A 45 -14.46 -0.43 6.74
C ASP A 45 -14.64 -1.51 5.67
N ALA A 46 -13.81 -1.51 4.63
CA ALA A 46 -13.85 -2.50 3.57
C ALA A 46 -13.05 -3.78 3.88
N GLY A 47 -12.38 -3.83 5.02
CA GLY A 47 -11.62 -5.01 5.45
C GLY A 47 -10.18 -5.06 5.01
N PHE A 48 -9.61 -3.96 4.51
CA PHE A 48 -8.19 -3.91 4.17
C PHE A 48 -7.33 -3.89 5.43
N GLN A 49 -6.19 -4.54 5.37
CA GLN A 49 -5.24 -4.67 6.48
C GLN A 49 -4.13 -3.65 6.41
N CYS A 50 -3.75 -3.24 5.21
CA CYS A 50 -2.73 -2.22 5.03
C CYS A 50 -2.88 -1.50 3.69
N LEU A 51 -2.21 -0.36 3.61
CA LEU A 51 -2.15 0.50 2.43
C LEU A 51 -0.70 0.63 1.99
N LEU A 52 -0.44 0.45 0.70
CA LEU A 52 0.83 0.77 0.07
C LEU A 52 0.72 2.11 -0.62
N THR A 53 1.64 3.02 -0.33
CA THR A 53 1.66 4.36 -0.91
C THR A 53 3.10 4.79 -1.18
N ARG A 54 3.27 5.74 -2.10
CA ARG A 54 4.55 6.41 -2.33
C ARG A 54 4.64 7.74 -1.58
N ASP A 55 3.57 8.17 -0.94
CA ASP A 55 3.53 9.43 -0.22
C ASP A 55 4.18 9.26 1.16
N ARG A 56 5.34 9.86 1.33
CA ARG A 56 6.09 9.81 2.60
C ARG A 56 5.35 10.48 3.74
N LEU A 57 4.47 11.44 3.41
CA LEU A 57 3.73 12.21 4.42
C LEU A 57 2.36 11.62 4.71
N PHE A 58 2.04 10.47 4.12
CA PHE A 58 0.74 9.84 4.33
C PHE A 58 0.45 9.61 5.81
N GLY A 59 1.43 9.09 6.55
CA GLY A 59 1.28 8.84 7.98
C GLY A 59 0.95 10.09 8.78
N GLU A 60 1.56 11.23 8.43
CA GLU A 60 1.26 12.50 9.08
C GLU A 60 -0.13 13.00 8.70
N SER A 61 -0.47 12.98 7.41
CA SER A 61 -1.75 13.44 6.91
C SER A 61 -2.93 12.63 7.46
N ALA A 62 -2.72 11.35 7.70
CA ALA A 62 -3.74 10.43 8.20
C ALA A 62 -3.58 10.09 9.69
N SER A 63 -2.73 10.83 10.42
CA SER A 63 -2.35 10.45 11.78
C SER A 63 -3.54 10.27 12.72
N ARG A 64 -4.55 11.13 12.60
CA ARG A 64 -5.75 11.05 13.44
C ARG A 64 -6.51 9.75 13.18
N ALA A 65 -6.72 9.41 11.92
CA ALA A 65 -7.40 8.18 11.53
C ALA A 65 -6.58 6.95 11.95
N LEU A 66 -5.27 7.00 11.75
CA LEU A 66 -4.39 5.88 12.11
C LEU A 66 -4.37 5.61 13.61
N LYS A 67 -4.50 6.64 14.43
CA LYS A 67 -4.63 6.47 15.88
C LYS A 67 -5.90 5.73 16.27
N SER A 68 -6.97 5.90 15.49
CA SER A 68 -8.23 5.20 15.72
C SER A 68 -8.18 3.73 15.27
N PHE A 69 -7.26 3.40 14.37
CA PHE A 69 -7.13 2.05 13.81
C PHE A 69 -5.69 1.55 13.92
N PRO A 70 -5.23 1.23 15.15
CA PRO A 70 -3.82 0.89 15.36
C PRO A 70 -3.37 -0.40 14.67
N GLN A 71 -4.30 -1.24 14.24
CA GLN A 71 -4.01 -2.48 13.51
C GLN A 71 -3.85 -2.27 12.01
N PHE A 72 -4.25 -1.11 11.50
CA PHE A 72 -4.10 -0.79 10.09
C PHE A 72 -2.69 -0.28 9.83
N ALA A 73 -1.99 -0.91 8.89
CA ALA A 73 -0.62 -0.55 8.55
C ALA A 73 -0.56 0.32 7.31
N VAL A 74 0.30 1.32 7.34
CA VAL A 74 0.66 2.10 6.15
C VAL A 74 2.10 1.78 5.79
N VAL A 75 2.31 1.32 4.56
CA VAL A 75 3.62 0.96 4.06
C VAL A 75 4.02 1.96 2.97
N VAL A 76 5.08 2.72 3.23
CA VAL A 76 5.61 3.66 2.24
C VAL A 76 6.62 2.93 1.38
N VAL A 77 6.33 2.85 0.09
CA VAL A 77 7.22 2.19 -0.88
C VAL A 77 8.17 3.24 -1.43
N ASN A 78 9.42 3.18 -1.00
CA ASN A 78 10.44 4.17 -1.34
C ASN A 78 11.31 3.65 -2.49
N ILE A 79 10.70 3.54 -3.68
CA ILE A 79 11.39 3.13 -4.90
C ILE A 79 11.34 4.29 -5.89
N PRO A 80 12.50 4.71 -6.44
CA PRO A 80 12.51 5.79 -7.43
C PRO A 80 11.65 5.47 -8.65
N GLN A 81 11.02 6.49 -9.20
CA GLN A 81 10.22 6.35 -10.42
C GLN A 81 11.12 5.92 -11.58
N GLN A 82 10.77 4.84 -12.25
CA GLN A 82 11.52 4.28 -13.36
C GLN A 82 10.57 3.55 -14.30
N ARG A 83 11.10 3.04 -15.41
CA ARG A 83 10.33 2.18 -16.32
C ARG A 83 9.82 0.95 -15.57
N TRP A 84 8.64 0.50 -15.94
CA TRP A 84 7.95 -0.57 -15.23
C TRP A 84 8.80 -1.83 -14.99
N PRO A 85 9.52 -2.40 -15.98
CA PRO A 85 10.27 -3.63 -15.70
C PRO A 85 11.29 -3.46 -14.57
N ARG A 86 11.98 -2.32 -14.54
CA ARG A 86 12.98 -2.05 -13.52
C ARG A 86 12.35 -1.75 -12.17
N TYR A 87 11.26 -1.02 -12.16
CA TYR A 87 10.49 -0.77 -10.94
C TYR A 87 10.02 -2.08 -10.34
N ARG A 88 9.48 -2.97 -11.19
CA ARG A 88 9.03 -4.29 -10.78
C ARG A 88 10.15 -5.10 -10.14
N GLU A 89 11.32 -5.12 -10.74
CA GLU A 89 12.48 -5.85 -10.20
C GLU A 89 12.83 -5.38 -8.79
N GLN A 90 12.89 -4.07 -8.58
CA GLN A 90 13.19 -3.51 -7.27
C GLN A 90 12.09 -3.80 -6.26
N PHE A 91 10.84 -3.71 -6.68
CA PHE A 91 9.72 -4.02 -5.82
C PHE A 91 9.74 -5.49 -5.40
N VAL A 92 9.95 -6.40 -6.35
CA VAL A 92 10.02 -7.84 -6.06
C VAL A 92 11.17 -8.14 -5.11
N ALA A 93 12.33 -7.53 -5.32
CA ALA A 93 13.47 -7.72 -4.42
C ALA A 93 13.15 -7.30 -2.99
N ARG A 94 12.43 -6.19 -2.80
CA ARG A 94 12.01 -5.74 -1.48
C ARG A 94 10.95 -6.66 -0.87
N MET A 95 10.04 -7.17 -1.69
CA MET A 95 9.05 -8.15 -1.24
C MET A 95 9.71 -9.45 -0.78
N ASP A 96 10.70 -9.94 -1.50
CA ASP A 96 11.44 -11.13 -1.10
C ASP A 96 12.11 -10.94 0.25
N SER A 97 12.72 -9.78 0.48
CA SER A 97 13.31 -9.44 1.77
C SER A 97 12.25 -9.38 2.88
N ALA A 98 11.08 -8.80 2.57
CA ALA A 98 9.99 -8.66 3.53
C ALA A 98 9.32 -9.99 3.84
N SER A 99 9.23 -10.91 2.87
CA SER A 99 8.59 -12.21 3.05
C SER A 99 9.31 -13.11 4.05
N ASN A 100 10.57 -12.83 4.35
CA ASN A 100 11.32 -13.51 5.40
C ASN A 100 10.94 -13.04 6.80
N ARG A 101 10.07 -12.05 6.93
CA ARG A 101 9.57 -11.51 8.19
C ARG A 101 8.10 -11.85 8.34
N ALA A 102 7.67 -12.10 9.57
CA ALA A 102 6.26 -12.35 9.85
C ALA A 102 5.44 -11.07 9.65
N GLY A 103 4.34 -11.18 8.90
CA GLY A 103 3.33 -10.14 8.81
C GLY A 103 3.63 -9.03 7.81
N CYS A 104 2.83 -7.96 7.90
CA CYS A 104 2.89 -6.79 7.04
C CYS A 104 3.89 -5.79 7.63
N GLY A 105 5.10 -5.82 7.16
CA GLY A 105 6.17 -4.93 7.62
C GLY A 105 6.51 -3.85 6.60
N PRO A 106 7.37 -2.88 6.97
CA PRO A 106 7.87 -1.88 6.02
C PRO A 106 8.62 -2.54 4.87
N LEU A 107 8.42 -2.02 3.66
CA LEU A 107 9.09 -2.49 2.45
C LEU A 107 10.30 -1.63 2.06
N ASP A 108 10.68 -0.70 2.87
CA ASP A 108 11.80 0.21 2.63
C ASP A 108 13.18 -0.38 2.94
#